data_de047482394f767b765c6cbc674a1ac9
#
_entry.id   de047482394f767b765c6cbc674a1ac9
#
_cell.length_a   1.000
_cell.length_b   1.000
_cell.length_c   1.000
_cell.angle_alpha   90.00
_cell.angle_beta   90.00
_cell.angle_gamma   90.00
#
_symmetry.space_group_name_H-M   'P 1'
#
loop_
_entity.id
_entity.type
_entity.pdbx_description
1 polymer ?
#
loop_
_entity_poly.entity_id
_entity_poly.type
_entity_poly.pdbx_seq_one_letter_code
_entity_poly.pdbx_strand_id
1 'polypeptide(L)'
;MPALDRQAVREPAVPRGLPPSLAALPPRSVPEVAPTPLQKHFVLLSAPALIAGAIAITALELGAELGSPLVKLCVLIAAPLLTITTVDATLRIWRSAWAWMPVDRNKGLFRLAWVVVSLIFLVLIGAASAVVLTA
;
A
#
# COMPACT_ATOMS: atom_id res chain seq x y z
N MET A 1 42.32 24.19 -10.80
CA MET A 1 41.67 23.32 -9.87
C MET A 1 40.21 23.11 -10.11
N PRO A 2 39.71 23.42 -11.26
CA PRO A 2 38.30 23.19 -11.50
C PRO A 2 37.87 21.75 -11.27
N ALA A 3 38.76 20.80 -11.58
CA ALA A 3 38.44 19.40 -11.41
C ALA A 3 38.30 19.02 -9.94
N LEU A 4 39.12 19.55 -9.09
CA LEU A 4 39.01 19.26 -7.66
C LEU A 4 37.79 19.91 -7.06
N ASP A 5 37.49 21.12 -7.47
CA ASP A 5 36.30 21.81 -7.01
C ASP A 5 35.05 21.07 -7.42
N ARG A 6 35.05 20.50 -8.62
CA ARG A 6 33.94 19.69 -9.08
C ARG A 6 33.81 18.41 -8.29
N GLN A 7 34.92 17.84 -7.89
CA GLN A 7 34.87 16.65 -7.06
C GLN A 7 34.34 16.97 -5.68
N ALA A 8 34.78 18.08 -5.12
CA ALA A 8 34.23 18.52 -3.84
C ALA A 8 32.74 18.76 -3.92
N VAL A 9 32.31 19.33 -5.03
CA VAL A 9 30.87 19.52 -5.26
C VAL A 9 30.17 18.19 -5.48
N ARG A 10 30.87 17.21 -5.96
CA ARG A 10 30.28 15.89 -6.19
C ARG A 10 30.28 14.99 -4.99
N GLU A 11 30.88 15.42 -3.93
CA GLU A 11 30.73 14.69 -2.70
C GLU A 11 29.48 15.15 -1.97
N PRO A 12 28.39 14.99 -2.56
CA PRO A 12 27.16 15.57 -2.07
C PRO A 12 26.50 14.72 -1.06
N ALA A 13 27.10 13.61 -0.80
CA ALA A 13 26.57 12.73 0.23
C ALA A 13 26.50 13.43 1.57
N VAL A 14 27.29 14.46 1.76
CA VAL A 14 27.27 15.24 3.01
C VAL A 14 26.64 16.60 2.73
N PRO A 15 25.42 16.83 3.19
CA PRO A 15 24.80 18.13 3.09
C PRO A 15 25.65 19.16 3.81
N ARG A 16 25.92 20.25 3.14
CA ARG A 16 26.66 21.32 3.75
C ARG A 16 25.81 21.96 4.84
N GLY A 17 26.46 22.37 5.90
CA GLY A 17 25.81 23.01 7.02
C GLY A 17 25.38 22.07 8.11
N LEU A 18 25.46 20.76 7.91
CA LEU A 18 25.22 19.83 8.98
C LEU A 18 26.40 19.71 9.91
N PRO A 19 26.17 19.59 11.23
CA PRO A 19 27.24 19.26 12.16
C PRO A 19 27.91 17.94 11.78
N PRO A 20 29.21 17.78 12.08
CA PRO A 20 29.91 16.53 11.77
C PRO A 20 29.24 15.28 12.32
N SER A 21 28.63 15.40 13.49
CA SER A 21 27.90 14.28 14.09
C SER A 21 26.70 13.84 13.25
N LEU A 22 26.02 14.77 12.62
CA LEU A 22 24.87 14.48 11.76
C LEU A 22 25.31 14.13 10.35
N ALA A 23 26.43 14.67 9.89
CA ALA A 23 26.95 14.39 8.56
C ALA A 23 27.38 12.92 8.42
N ALA A 24 27.76 12.29 9.50
CA ALA A 24 28.13 10.88 9.52
C ALA A 24 26.93 9.94 9.51
N LEU A 25 25.73 10.47 9.75
CA LEU A 25 24.52 9.65 9.72
C LEU A 25 24.10 9.38 8.27
N PRO A 26 23.41 8.25 8.03
CA PRO A 26 22.85 8.00 6.71
C PRO A 26 21.86 9.11 6.33
N PRO A 27 21.68 9.34 5.02
CA PRO A 27 20.74 10.34 4.56
C PRO A 27 19.39 10.12 5.23
N ARG A 28 18.75 11.21 5.61
CA ARG A 28 17.43 11.16 6.20
C ARG A 28 16.37 10.86 5.17
N SER A 29 16.51 9.77 4.54
CA SER A 29 15.37 9.14 3.94
C SER A 29 14.70 8.33 5.03
N VAL A 30 13.42 8.16 4.93
CA VAL A 30 12.72 7.19 5.73
C VAL A 30 13.39 5.86 5.52
N PRO A 31 13.71 5.14 6.59
CA PRO A 31 14.22 3.81 6.45
C PRO A 31 13.25 3.02 5.58
N GLU A 32 13.72 2.56 4.44
CA GLU A 32 12.92 1.71 3.61
C GLU A 32 12.54 0.49 4.40
N VAL A 33 11.26 0.29 4.54
CA VAL A 33 10.74 -0.91 5.17
C VAL A 33 10.97 -2.05 4.21
N ALA A 34 11.48 -3.16 4.72
CA ALA A 34 11.71 -4.34 3.90
C ALA A 34 10.45 -4.68 3.10
N PRO A 35 10.58 -5.01 1.81
CA PRO A 35 9.42 -5.33 1.01
C PRO A 35 8.70 -6.56 1.56
N THR A 36 7.38 -6.52 1.52
CA THR A 36 6.57 -7.66 1.90
C THR A 36 6.61 -8.72 0.80
N PRO A 37 6.37 -10.01 1.14
CA PRO A 37 6.39 -11.06 0.14
C PRO A 37 5.42 -10.83 -1.02
N LEU A 38 4.30 -10.20 -0.77
CA LEU A 38 3.28 -9.95 -1.77
C LEU A 38 3.55 -8.73 -2.64
N GLN A 39 4.49 -7.89 -2.26
CA GLN A 39 4.76 -6.65 -2.99
C GLN A 39 5.17 -6.91 -4.44
N LYS A 40 5.95 -7.96 -4.68
CA LYS A 40 6.39 -8.33 -6.03
C LYS A 40 5.23 -8.78 -6.91
N HIS A 41 4.20 -9.34 -6.29
CA HIS A 41 3.08 -9.95 -6.99
C HIS A 41 1.81 -9.12 -6.89
N PHE A 42 1.92 -7.89 -6.41
CA PHE A 42 0.77 -7.03 -6.20
C PHE A 42 -0.08 -6.86 -7.46
N VAL A 43 0.56 -6.60 -8.59
CA VAL A 43 -0.14 -6.44 -9.88
C VAL A 43 -0.79 -7.75 -10.30
N LEU A 44 -0.07 -8.87 -10.16
CA LEU A 44 -0.61 -10.18 -10.53
C LEU A 44 -1.80 -10.60 -9.66
N LEU A 45 -1.83 -10.19 -8.41
CA LEU A 45 -2.94 -10.49 -7.51
C LEU A 45 -4.10 -9.52 -7.68
N SER A 46 -3.79 -8.26 -7.97
CA SER A 46 -4.80 -7.22 -8.11
C SER A 46 -5.56 -7.32 -9.42
N ALA A 47 -4.89 -7.70 -10.52
CA ALA A 47 -5.53 -7.77 -11.83
C ALA A 47 -6.70 -8.75 -11.87
N PRO A 48 -6.57 -10.02 -11.42
CA PRO A 48 -7.71 -10.94 -11.37
C PRO A 48 -8.83 -10.44 -10.46
N ALA A 49 -8.48 -9.82 -9.33
CA ALA A 49 -9.47 -9.26 -8.42
C ALA A 49 -10.28 -8.15 -9.06
N LEU A 50 -9.60 -7.23 -9.76
CA LEU A 50 -10.27 -6.14 -10.46
C LEU A 50 -11.14 -6.64 -11.62
N ILE A 51 -10.65 -7.62 -12.37
CA ILE A 51 -11.41 -8.23 -13.46
C ILE A 51 -12.67 -8.91 -12.90
N ALA A 52 -12.54 -9.73 -11.86
CA ALA A 52 -13.67 -10.38 -11.24
C ALA A 52 -14.67 -9.38 -10.67
N GLY A 53 -14.18 -8.33 -10.04
CA GLY A 53 -15.02 -7.25 -9.54
C GLY A 53 -15.76 -6.52 -10.65
N ALA A 54 -15.08 -6.23 -11.75
CA ALA A 54 -15.69 -5.60 -12.91
C ALA A 54 -16.78 -6.47 -13.52
N ILE A 55 -16.54 -7.77 -13.63
CA ILE A 55 -17.54 -8.71 -14.14
C ILE A 55 -18.76 -8.76 -13.21
N ALA A 56 -18.54 -8.80 -11.91
CA ALA A 56 -19.63 -8.82 -10.93
C ALA A 56 -20.46 -7.54 -11.00
N ILE A 57 -19.84 -6.39 -11.07
CA ILE A 57 -20.52 -5.11 -11.17
C ILE A 57 -21.30 -5.04 -12.47
N THR A 58 -20.70 -5.44 -13.59
CA THR A 58 -21.36 -5.45 -14.88
C THR A 58 -22.57 -6.37 -14.88
N ALA A 59 -22.46 -7.56 -14.30
CA ALA A 59 -23.56 -8.48 -14.19
C ALA A 59 -24.73 -7.89 -13.38
N LEU A 60 -24.43 -7.24 -12.27
CA LEU A 60 -25.44 -6.57 -11.45
C LEU A 60 -26.10 -5.42 -12.19
N GLU A 61 -25.33 -4.62 -12.94
CA GLU A 61 -25.86 -3.54 -13.78
C GLU A 61 -26.78 -4.06 -14.88
N LEU A 62 -26.54 -5.26 -15.38
CA LEU A 62 -27.36 -5.89 -16.39
C LEU A 62 -28.56 -6.63 -15.82
N GLY A 63 -28.79 -6.56 -14.51
CA GLY A 63 -29.97 -7.11 -13.86
C GLY A 63 -29.77 -8.43 -13.15
N ALA A 64 -28.55 -8.92 -13.02
CA ALA A 64 -28.28 -10.12 -12.25
C ALA A 64 -28.60 -9.92 -10.77
N GLU A 65 -29.07 -10.95 -10.10
CA GLU A 65 -29.31 -10.90 -8.67
C GLU A 65 -28.01 -11.06 -7.90
N LEU A 66 -27.97 -10.47 -6.71
CA LEU A 66 -26.81 -10.59 -5.83
C LEU A 66 -26.44 -12.05 -5.55
N GLY A 67 -27.44 -12.91 -5.43
CA GLY A 67 -27.23 -14.33 -5.18
C GLY A 67 -26.94 -15.15 -6.41
N SER A 68 -26.78 -14.54 -7.58
CA SER A 68 -26.53 -15.31 -8.80
C SER A 68 -25.19 -16.05 -8.73
N PRO A 69 -25.09 -17.23 -9.35
CA PRO A 69 -23.84 -18.02 -9.31
C PRO A 69 -22.65 -17.25 -9.87
N LEU A 70 -22.85 -16.44 -10.90
CA LEU A 70 -21.79 -15.66 -11.51
C LEU A 70 -21.24 -14.62 -10.52
N VAL A 71 -22.12 -13.88 -9.85
CA VAL A 71 -21.72 -12.87 -8.87
C VAL A 71 -21.02 -13.52 -7.69
N LYS A 72 -21.54 -14.63 -7.19
CA LYS A 72 -20.92 -15.38 -6.10
C LYS A 72 -19.54 -15.89 -6.48
N LEU A 73 -19.37 -16.40 -7.68
CA LEU A 73 -18.07 -16.87 -8.16
C LEU A 73 -17.08 -15.71 -8.24
N CYS A 74 -17.49 -14.58 -8.78
CA CYS A 74 -16.63 -13.39 -8.86
C CYS A 74 -16.21 -12.91 -7.47
N VAL A 75 -17.12 -12.91 -6.52
CA VAL A 75 -16.81 -12.52 -5.14
C VAL A 75 -15.86 -13.51 -4.48
N LEU A 76 -16.06 -14.80 -4.71
CA LEU A 76 -15.15 -15.83 -4.18
C LEU A 76 -13.74 -15.71 -4.73
N ILE A 77 -13.57 -15.15 -5.91
CA ILE A 77 -12.24 -14.87 -6.48
C ILE A 77 -11.71 -13.54 -5.99
N ALA A 78 -12.51 -12.49 -6.08
CA ALA A 78 -12.09 -11.14 -5.80
C ALA A 78 -11.84 -10.89 -4.31
N ALA A 79 -12.72 -11.36 -3.45
CA ALA A 79 -12.67 -11.03 -2.03
C ALA A 79 -11.39 -11.55 -1.34
N PRO A 80 -10.98 -12.81 -1.50
CA PRO A 80 -9.72 -13.28 -0.91
C PRO A 80 -8.51 -12.50 -1.44
N LEU A 81 -8.46 -12.24 -2.73
CA LEU A 81 -7.35 -11.53 -3.35
C LEU A 81 -7.28 -10.08 -2.85
N LEU A 82 -8.40 -9.39 -2.80
CA LEU A 82 -8.46 -8.03 -2.28
C LEU A 82 -8.11 -7.98 -0.79
N THR A 83 -8.58 -8.96 -0.02
CA THR A 83 -8.27 -9.04 1.40
C THR A 83 -6.77 -9.22 1.62
N ILE A 84 -6.16 -10.16 0.93
CA ILE A 84 -4.73 -10.43 1.06
C ILE A 84 -3.91 -9.21 0.65
N THR A 85 -4.21 -8.62 -0.49
CA THR A 85 -3.46 -7.45 -0.98
C THR A 85 -3.67 -6.24 -0.09
N THR A 86 -4.86 -6.05 0.44
CA THR A 86 -5.16 -4.92 1.33
C THR A 86 -4.48 -5.10 2.69
N VAL A 87 -4.49 -6.30 3.25
CA VAL A 87 -3.77 -6.60 4.50
C VAL A 87 -2.28 -6.35 4.32
N ASP A 88 -1.71 -6.83 3.23
CA ASP A 88 -0.29 -6.61 2.93
C ASP A 88 0.03 -5.12 2.81
N ALA A 89 -0.78 -4.37 2.07
CA ALA A 89 -0.62 -2.92 1.94
C ALA A 89 -0.78 -2.22 3.29
N THR A 90 -1.72 -2.64 4.11
CA THR A 90 -1.94 -2.09 5.45
C THR A 90 -0.71 -2.29 6.32
N LEU A 91 -0.12 -3.47 6.29
CA LEU A 91 1.10 -3.75 7.04
C LEU A 91 2.27 -2.88 6.57
N ARG A 92 2.40 -2.67 5.27
CA ARG A 92 3.44 -1.78 4.73
C ARG A 92 3.23 -0.34 5.18
N ILE A 93 2.00 0.14 5.10
CA ILE A 93 1.67 1.50 5.53
C ILE A 93 1.91 1.65 7.04
N TRP A 94 1.50 0.66 7.83
CA TRP A 94 1.73 0.63 9.27
C TRP A 94 3.21 0.74 9.62
N ARG A 95 4.03 -0.12 9.02
CA ARG A 95 5.47 -0.08 9.24
C ARG A 95 6.07 1.25 8.84
N SER A 96 5.66 1.76 7.69
CA SER A 96 6.11 3.04 7.19
C SER A 96 5.70 4.19 8.10
N ALA A 97 4.49 4.18 8.64
CA ALA A 97 4.01 5.20 9.56
C ALA A 97 4.91 5.31 10.79
N TRP A 98 5.24 4.18 11.40
CA TRP A 98 6.10 4.17 12.56
C TRP A 98 7.55 4.51 12.24
N ALA A 99 8.01 4.18 11.04
CA ALA A 99 9.34 4.59 10.59
C ALA A 99 9.43 6.10 10.41
N TRP A 100 8.34 6.75 9.99
CA TRP A 100 8.30 8.20 9.82
C TRP A 100 8.11 8.99 11.11
N MET A 101 7.51 8.39 12.13
CA MET A 101 7.18 9.10 13.37
C MET A 101 8.36 9.86 13.98
N PRO A 102 9.55 9.26 14.15
CA PRO A 102 10.67 9.98 14.73
C PRO A 102 11.29 10.99 13.78
N VAL A 103 11.03 10.88 12.47
CA VAL A 103 11.61 11.79 11.47
C VAL A 103 10.68 12.96 11.20
N ASP A 104 9.42 12.68 10.96
CA ASP A 104 8.38 13.67 10.68
C ASP A 104 7.06 13.13 11.17
N ARG A 105 6.64 13.64 12.32
CA ARG A 105 5.42 13.18 12.97
C ARG A 105 4.17 13.36 12.10
N ASN A 106 4.10 14.45 11.37
CA ASN A 106 2.95 14.73 10.51
C ASN A 106 2.80 13.68 9.41
N LYS A 107 3.90 13.30 8.79
CA LYS A 107 3.89 12.25 7.77
C LYS A 107 3.54 10.90 8.37
N GLY A 108 4.05 10.60 9.56
CA GLY A 108 3.69 9.37 10.27
C GLY A 108 2.20 9.32 10.59
N LEU A 109 1.64 10.41 11.10
CA LEU A 109 0.21 10.49 11.41
C LEU A 109 -0.65 10.40 10.16
N PHE A 110 -0.22 11.02 9.06
CA PHE A 110 -0.92 10.91 7.79
C PHE A 110 -1.00 9.46 7.32
N ARG A 111 0.09 8.72 7.46
CA ARG A 111 0.12 7.30 7.09
C ARG A 111 -0.73 6.44 8.03
N LEU A 112 -0.78 6.78 9.31
CA LEU A 112 -1.70 6.10 10.24
C LEU A 112 -3.16 6.34 9.85
N ALA A 113 -3.50 7.53 9.36
CA ALA A 113 -4.84 7.78 8.85
C ALA A 113 -5.18 6.84 7.69
N TRP A 114 -4.21 6.58 6.80
CA TRP A 114 -4.41 5.62 5.72
C TRP A 114 -4.54 4.18 6.21
N VAL A 115 -3.90 3.83 7.32
CA VAL A 115 -4.14 2.53 7.97
C VAL A 115 -5.60 2.40 8.39
N VAL A 116 -6.15 3.46 8.98
CA VAL A 116 -7.57 3.46 9.36
C VAL A 116 -8.47 3.28 8.13
N VAL A 117 -8.19 4.01 7.06
CA VAL A 117 -8.93 3.87 5.80
C VAL A 117 -8.85 2.43 5.27
N SER A 118 -7.67 1.83 5.31
CA SER A 118 -7.49 0.44 4.89
C SER A 118 -8.29 -0.55 5.73
N LEU A 119 -8.33 -0.33 7.03
CA LEU A 119 -9.13 -1.17 7.94
C LEU A 119 -10.62 -1.05 7.65
N ILE A 120 -11.11 0.16 7.39
CA ILE A 120 -12.49 0.39 6.98
C ILE A 120 -12.76 -0.36 5.66
N PHE A 121 -11.84 -0.29 4.72
CA PHE A 121 -11.96 -0.98 3.44
C PHE A 121 -12.03 -2.50 3.63
N LEU A 122 -11.24 -3.06 4.53
CA LEU A 122 -11.32 -4.48 4.87
C LEU A 122 -12.68 -4.87 5.43
N VAL A 123 -13.23 -4.05 6.31
CA VAL A 123 -14.57 -4.28 6.85
C VAL A 123 -15.62 -4.26 5.74
N LEU A 124 -15.50 -3.31 4.81
CA LEU A 124 -16.41 -3.20 3.68
C LEU A 124 -16.31 -4.40 2.74
N ILE A 125 -15.11 -4.88 2.47
CA ILE A 125 -14.92 -6.11 1.68
C ILE A 125 -15.61 -7.28 2.35
N GLY A 126 -15.42 -7.44 3.65
CA GLY A 126 -16.04 -8.52 4.42
C GLY A 126 -17.55 -8.42 4.41
N ALA A 127 -18.10 -7.24 4.66
CA ALA A 127 -19.54 -7.02 4.67
C ALA A 127 -20.16 -7.26 3.29
N ALA A 128 -19.57 -6.72 2.23
CA ALA A 128 -20.06 -6.92 0.88
C ALA A 128 -20.01 -8.40 0.48
N SER A 129 -18.93 -9.09 0.83
CA SER A 129 -18.80 -10.52 0.57
C SER A 129 -19.87 -11.32 1.31
N ALA A 130 -20.10 -11.01 2.57
CA ALA A 130 -21.12 -11.68 3.36
C ALA A 130 -22.52 -11.48 2.76
N VAL A 131 -22.83 -10.26 2.33
CA VAL A 131 -24.12 -9.98 1.69
C VAL A 131 -24.31 -10.82 0.43
N VAL A 132 -23.30 -10.88 -0.42
CA VAL A 132 -23.38 -11.66 -1.67
C VAL A 132 -23.47 -13.17 -1.39
N LEU A 133 -22.61 -13.68 -0.51
CA LEU A 133 -22.53 -15.12 -0.27
C LEU A 133 -23.73 -15.66 0.48
N THR A 134 -24.41 -14.82 1.24
CA THR A 134 -25.63 -15.22 1.97
C THR A 134 -26.93 -14.89 1.22
N ALA A 135 -26.81 -14.22 0.11
CA ALA A 135 -27.98 -13.84 -0.71
C ALA A 135 -28.62 -15.04 -1.43
#